data_d13aa12542ab3701443d8d368c934fe3
#
_entry.id   d13aa12542ab3701443d8d368c934fe3
#
_cell.length_a   1.000
_cell.length_b   1.000
_cell.length_c   1.000
_cell.angle_alpha   90.00
_cell.angle_beta   90.00
_cell.angle_gamma   90.00
#
_symmetry.space_group_name_H-M   'P 1'
#
loop_
_entity.id
_entity.type
_entity.pdbx_description
1 polymer ?
#
loop_
_entity_poly.entity_id
_entity_poly.type
_entity_poly.pdbx_seq_one_letter_code
_entity_poly.pdbx_strand_id
1 'polypeptide(L)'
;IVEKTEVPECKAKEKYIFVKDISELQGIDVAIVAVPSRLVPEVVIDLLNKRINTVDSFDIHSEILDLQKKLDPICKANGKASIVAAGWDPGIDSIIRGLFLTMAPKGITHTNYGPGMSMGHTCAVKAIKGVKNALSLTVPLGMGIHKRIVYVELTGEEPLEKVEQAIKNDPYFIKDETIVIEVKDVEKLINVS
;
A
#
# COMPACT_ATOMS: atom_id res chain seq x y z
N ILE A 1 -18.62 4.34 -4.38
CA ILE A 1 -17.49 3.82 -3.58
C ILE A 1 -17.87 2.41 -3.13
N VAL A 2 -16.99 1.43 -3.37
CA VAL A 2 -17.18 0.07 -2.85
C VAL A 2 -16.38 -0.04 -1.56
N GLU A 3 -17.08 -0.28 -0.44
CA GLU A 3 -16.47 -0.38 0.89
C GLU A 3 -17.06 -1.58 1.64
N LYS A 4 -16.22 -2.60 1.87
CA LYS A 4 -16.63 -3.86 2.51
C LYS A 4 -16.85 -3.73 4.02
N THR A 5 -16.15 -2.80 4.65
CA THR A 5 -16.28 -2.51 6.09
C THR A 5 -17.42 -1.52 6.37
N GLU A 6 -17.65 -1.21 7.62
CA GLU A 6 -18.57 -0.12 7.98
C GLU A 6 -17.98 1.22 7.53
N VAL A 7 -18.79 1.99 6.83
CA VAL A 7 -18.43 3.36 6.43
C VAL A 7 -18.65 4.27 7.63
N PRO A 8 -17.61 4.88 8.18
CA PRO A 8 -17.78 5.84 9.28
C PRO A 8 -18.67 7.01 8.86
N GLU A 9 -19.36 7.60 9.82
CA GLU A 9 -20.13 8.81 9.58
C GLU A 9 -19.18 9.93 9.12
N CYS A 10 -19.40 10.38 7.88
CA CYS A 10 -18.59 11.45 7.29
C CYS A 10 -19.38 12.19 6.21
N LYS A 11 -18.97 13.41 5.90
CA LYS A 11 -19.58 14.25 4.85
C LYS A 11 -19.57 13.60 3.46
N ALA A 12 -18.71 12.62 3.22
CA ALA A 12 -18.67 11.90 1.95
C ALA A 12 -19.93 11.06 1.70
N LYS A 13 -20.61 10.57 2.76
CA LYS A 13 -21.88 9.83 2.62
C LYS A 13 -23.00 10.66 2.00
N GLU A 14 -22.99 11.96 2.19
CA GLU A 14 -24.00 12.87 1.61
C GLU A 14 -23.77 13.10 0.10
N LYS A 15 -22.54 12.87 -0.37
CA LYS A 15 -22.11 13.22 -1.71
C LYS A 15 -21.89 12.02 -2.64
N TYR A 16 -21.58 10.85 -2.08
CA TYR A 16 -21.19 9.67 -2.86
C TYR A 16 -22.05 8.46 -2.49
N ILE A 17 -22.29 7.60 -3.48
CA ILE A 17 -22.95 6.31 -3.29
C ILE A 17 -21.93 5.32 -2.74
N PHE A 18 -22.26 4.70 -1.61
CA PHE A 18 -21.48 3.63 -1.00
C PHE A 18 -22.23 2.31 -1.16
N VAL A 19 -21.53 1.29 -1.63
CA VAL A 19 -22.04 -0.07 -1.82
C VAL A 19 -21.09 -1.08 -1.21
N LYS A 20 -21.57 -2.29 -0.95
CA LYS A 20 -20.74 -3.39 -0.44
C LYS A 20 -20.07 -4.19 -1.56
N ASP A 21 -20.69 -4.24 -2.73
CA ASP A 21 -20.19 -4.95 -3.88
C ASP A 21 -20.28 -4.12 -5.16
N ILE A 22 -19.33 -4.29 -6.06
CA ILE A 22 -19.28 -3.57 -7.35
C ILE A 22 -20.48 -3.91 -8.24
N SER A 23 -21.08 -5.07 -8.09
CA SER A 23 -22.28 -5.49 -8.85
C SER A 23 -23.51 -4.64 -8.58
N GLU A 24 -23.54 -3.91 -7.46
CA GLU A 24 -24.60 -2.97 -7.13
C GLU A 24 -24.51 -1.66 -7.94
N LEU A 25 -23.40 -1.45 -8.68
CA LEU A 25 -23.15 -0.27 -9.49
C LEU A 25 -23.28 -0.62 -10.99
N GLN A 26 -23.82 0.31 -11.78
CA GLN A 26 -23.96 0.17 -13.23
C GLN A 26 -23.23 1.30 -13.94
N GLY A 27 -22.77 1.04 -15.17
CA GLY A 27 -22.18 2.06 -16.03
C GLY A 27 -20.83 2.56 -15.53
N ILE A 28 -20.03 1.69 -14.91
CA ILE A 28 -18.70 2.05 -14.41
C ILE A 28 -17.67 1.94 -15.54
N ASP A 29 -17.04 3.06 -15.90
CA ASP A 29 -16.00 3.13 -16.93
C ASP A 29 -14.61 2.83 -16.37
N VAL A 30 -14.34 3.28 -15.13
CA VAL A 30 -13.04 3.16 -14.48
C VAL A 30 -13.19 3.02 -12.96
N ALA A 31 -12.35 2.19 -12.37
CA ALA A 31 -12.23 2.02 -10.92
C ALA A 31 -10.85 2.46 -10.43
N ILE A 32 -10.82 3.28 -9.37
CA ILE A 32 -9.60 3.55 -8.61
C ILE A 32 -9.52 2.51 -7.49
N VAL A 33 -8.48 1.69 -7.53
CA VAL A 33 -8.29 0.57 -6.60
C VAL A 33 -7.39 1.02 -5.46
N ALA A 34 -8.01 1.30 -4.31
CA ALA A 34 -7.36 1.79 -3.10
C ALA A 34 -7.45 0.73 -1.99
N VAL A 35 -6.91 -0.46 -2.26
CA VAL A 35 -6.83 -1.58 -1.31
C VAL A 35 -5.37 -1.85 -0.95
N PRO A 36 -5.08 -2.61 0.13
CA PRO A 36 -3.72 -3.06 0.42
C PRO A 36 -3.06 -3.73 -0.80
N SER A 37 -1.80 -3.41 -1.09
CA SER A 37 -1.12 -3.81 -2.34
C SER A 37 -1.19 -5.31 -2.63
N ARG A 38 -1.17 -6.17 -1.61
CA ARG A 38 -1.30 -7.63 -1.78
C ARG A 38 -2.64 -8.07 -2.36
N LEU A 39 -3.69 -7.26 -2.21
CA LEU A 39 -5.03 -7.53 -2.75
C LEU A 39 -5.23 -6.93 -4.15
N VAL A 40 -4.38 -5.99 -4.55
CA VAL A 40 -4.51 -5.28 -5.84
C VAL A 40 -4.57 -6.24 -7.03
N PRO A 41 -3.69 -7.26 -7.16
CA PRO A 41 -3.71 -8.12 -8.34
C PRO A 41 -5.05 -8.85 -8.53
N GLU A 42 -5.63 -9.37 -7.46
CA GLU A 42 -6.91 -10.08 -7.51
C GLU A 42 -8.06 -9.14 -7.86
N VAL A 43 -8.14 -8.00 -7.18
CA VAL A 43 -9.20 -7.00 -7.38
C VAL A 43 -9.14 -6.42 -8.80
N VAL A 44 -7.95 -6.09 -9.30
CA VAL A 44 -7.77 -5.55 -10.66
C VAL A 44 -8.18 -6.55 -11.72
N ILE A 45 -7.80 -7.83 -11.58
CA ILE A 45 -8.19 -8.89 -12.52
C ILE A 45 -9.71 -9.06 -12.56
N ASP A 46 -10.37 -9.07 -11.39
CA ASP A 46 -11.83 -9.17 -11.33
C ASP A 46 -12.52 -7.99 -12.04
N LEU A 47 -12.05 -6.77 -11.81
CA LEU A 47 -12.57 -5.57 -12.45
C LEU A 47 -12.36 -5.56 -13.97
N LEU A 48 -11.17 -5.95 -14.44
CA LEU A 48 -10.87 -6.04 -15.88
C LEU A 48 -11.77 -7.08 -16.57
N ASN A 49 -12.04 -8.22 -15.91
CA ASN A 49 -12.96 -9.24 -16.42
C ASN A 49 -14.41 -8.74 -16.45
N LYS A 50 -14.77 -7.81 -15.60
CA LYS A 50 -16.06 -7.08 -15.63
C LYS A 50 -16.05 -5.92 -16.64
N ARG A 51 -15.00 -5.80 -17.47
CA ARG A 51 -14.81 -4.76 -18.47
C ARG A 51 -14.74 -3.34 -17.90
N ILE A 52 -14.13 -3.17 -16.73
CA ILE A 52 -13.89 -1.90 -16.08
C ILE A 52 -12.40 -1.59 -16.18
N ASN A 53 -12.04 -0.39 -16.63
CA ASN A 53 -10.65 0.09 -16.57
C ASN A 53 -10.23 0.29 -15.12
N THR A 54 -8.92 0.16 -14.83
CA THR A 54 -8.43 0.28 -13.46
C THR A 54 -7.25 1.21 -13.34
N VAL A 55 -7.15 1.86 -12.18
CA VAL A 55 -5.98 2.62 -11.73
C VAL A 55 -5.69 2.17 -10.32
N ASP A 56 -4.48 1.76 -10.01
CA ASP A 56 -4.07 1.33 -8.68
C ASP A 56 -2.80 2.04 -8.20
N SER A 57 -2.54 1.95 -6.90
CA SER A 57 -1.33 2.47 -6.25
C SER A 57 -0.45 1.34 -5.70
N PHE A 58 -0.38 0.21 -6.41
CA PHE A 58 0.46 -0.94 -6.04
C PHE A 58 1.90 -0.51 -5.75
N ASP A 59 2.44 -0.84 -4.57
CA ASP A 59 3.70 -0.31 -4.06
C ASP A 59 4.79 -1.36 -3.80
N ILE A 60 4.56 -2.62 -4.17
CA ILE A 60 5.60 -3.65 -4.08
C ILE A 60 6.53 -3.51 -5.30
N HIS A 61 7.53 -2.64 -5.19
CA HIS A 61 8.41 -2.23 -6.30
C HIS A 61 8.99 -3.40 -7.10
N SER A 62 9.39 -4.48 -6.42
CA SER A 62 9.99 -5.66 -7.07
C SER A 62 9.01 -6.44 -7.93
N GLU A 63 7.70 -6.26 -7.76
CA GLU A 63 6.65 -7.04 -8.41
C GLU A 63 5.87 -6.26 -9.47
N ILE A 64 6.14 -4.95 -9.64
CA ILE A 64 5.40 -4.08 -10.58
C ILE A 64 5.43 -4.62 -12.01
N LEU A 65 6.63 -4.98 -12.50
CA LEU A 65 6.77 -5.48 -13.87
C LEU A 65 6.08 -6.82 -14.09
N ASP A 66 6.05 -7.67 -13.09
CA ASP A 66 5.39 -8.97 -13.20
C ASP A 66 3.87 -8.82 -13.11
N LEU A 67 3.39 -7.90 -12.29
CA LEU A 67 1.97 -7.52 -12.30
C LEU A 67 1.56 -6.95 -13.66
N GLN A 68 2.33 -6.04 -14.24
CA GLN A 68 2.07 -5.50 -15.57
C GLN A 68 1.98 -6.62 -16.64
N LYS A 69 2.97 -7.53 -16.67
CA LYS A 69 2.96 -8.67 -17.61
C LYS A 69 1.72 -9.58 -17.43
N LYS A 70 1.27 -9.75 -16.19
CA LYS A 70 0.08 -10.55 -15.87
C LYS A 70 -1.20 -9.87 -16.34
N LEU A 71 -1.31 -8.54 -16.23
CA LEU A 71 -2.51 -7.78 -16.57
C LEU A 71 -2.62 -7.51 -18.09
N ASP A 72 -1.52 -7.33 -18.82
CA ASP A 72 -1.52 -6.96 -20.24
C ASP A 72 -2.38 -7.88 -21.12
N PRO A 73 -2.28 -9.23 -21.05
CA PRO A 73 -3.14 -10.10 -21.83
C PRO A 73 -4.62 -9.97 -21.46
N ILE A 74 -4.94 -9.74 -20.19
CA ILE A 74 -6.31 -9.57 -19.71
C ILE A 74 -6.89 -8.25 -20.23
N CYS A 75 -6.11 -7.18 -20.19
CA CYS A 75 -6.49 -5.89 -20.76
C CYS A 75 -6.80 -6.01 -22.26
N LYS A 76 -5.92 -6.65 -23.02
CA LYS A 76 -6.09 -6.87 -24.45
C LYS A 76 -7.33 -7.72 -24.78
N ALA A 77 -7.56 -8.79 -24.03
CA ALA A 77 -8.72 -9.67 -24.24
C ALA A 77 -10.06 -8.96 -23.98
N ASN A 78 -10.09 -8.04 -23.02
CA ASN A 78 -11.30 -7.31 -22.63
C ASN A 78 -11.45 -5.93 -23.31
N GLY A 79 -10.44 -5.48 -24.08
CA GLY A 79 -10.41 -4.13 -24.67
C GLY A 79 -10.40 -3.03 -23.62
N LYS A 80 -9.66 -3.27 -22.51
CA LYS A 80 -9.56 -2.36 -21.36
C LYS A 80 -8.11 -2.01 -21.05
N ALA A 81 -7.92 -1.02 -20.19
CA ALA A 81 -6.62 -0.54 -19.75
C ALA A 81 -6.51 -0.62 -18.21
N SER A 82 -5.29 -0.85 -17.75
CA SER A 82 -4.93 -0.77 -16.34
C SER A 82 -3.69 0.12 -16.20
N ILE A 83 -3.76 1.09 -15.28
CA ILE A 83 -2.60 1.90 -14.88
C ILE A 83 -2.13 1.35 -13.54
N VAL A 84 -0.95 0.74 -13.53
CA VAL A 84 -0.34 0.11 -12.37
C VAL A 84 0.59 1.10 -11.67
N ALA A 85 0.65 1.05 -10.34
CA ALA A 85 1.59 1.82 -9.53
C ALA A 85 1.46 3.35 -9.72
N ALA A 86 0.24 3.85 -9.83
CA ALA A 86 -0.07 5.28 -10.00
C ALA A 86 -0.22 6.01 -8.64
N GLY A 87 0.61 5.66 -7.66
CA GLY A 87 0.65 6.28 -6.35
C GLY A 87 1.64 7.45 -6.27
N TRP A 88 2.24 7.60 -5.10
CA TRP A 88 3.29 8.58 -4.86
C TRP A 88 4.66 8.00 -5.21
N ASP A 89 5.09 6.93 -4.57
CA ASP A 89 6.32 6.18 -4.84
C ASP A 89 6.04 4.66 -4.65
N PRO A 90 5.91 3.93 -5.76
CA PRO A 90 6.02 4.32 -7.17
C PRO A 90 4.85 5.19 -7.66
N GLY A 91 5.14 6.09 -8.60
CA GLY A 91 4.17 6.98 -9.21
C GLY A 91 4.73 8.36 -9.52
N ILE A 92 4.19 9.42 -8.92
CA ILE A 92 4.57 10.81 -9.21
C ILE A 92 6.05 11.10 -8.86
N ASP A 93 6.57 10.55 -7.77
CA ASP A 93 7.98 10.70 -7.40
C ASP A 93 8.92 10.11 -8.46
N SER A 94 8.56 8.97 -9.04
CA SER A 94 9.31 8.35 -10.13
C SER A 94 9.36 9.25 -11.38
N ILE A 95 8.28 9.95 -11.69
CA ILE A 95 8.21 10.92 -12.80
C ILE A 95 9.11 12.11 -12.49
N ILE A 96 9.03 12.67 -11.29
CA ILE A 96 9.86 13.81 -10.86
C ILE A 96 11.35 13.45 -10.93
N ARG A 97 11.73 12.26 -10.44
CA ARG A 97 13.12 11.77 -10.56
C ARG A 97 13.58 11.63 -12.00
N GLY A 98 12.70 11.15 -12.89
CA GLY A 98 12.98 11.11 -14.34
C GLY A 98 13.24 12.48 -14.94
N LEU A 99 12.46 13.50 -14.56
CA LEU A 99 12.70 14.89 -14.99
C LEU A 99 14.02 15.44 -14.45
N PHE A 100 14.36 15.21 -13.19
CA PHE A 100 15.66 15.61 -12.64
C PHE A 100 16.83 14.95 -13.35
N LEU A 101 16.69 13.71 -13.78
CA LEU A 101 17.72 13.01 -14.55
C LEU A 101 18.00 13.69 -15.90
N THR A 102 16.98 14.28 -16.56
CA THR A 102 17.18 15.06 -17.79
C THR A 102 17.92 16.36 -17.54
N MET A 103 17.72 16.99 -16.38
CA MET A 103 18.40 18.25 -16.02
C MET A 103 19.83 18.02 -15.53
N ALA A 104 20.10 16.91 -14.87
CA ALA A 104 21.40 16.54 -14.30
C ALA A 104 21.72 15.08 -14.58
N PRO A 105 22.08 14.70 -15.82
CA PRO A 105 22.25 13.27 -16.22
C PRO A 105 23.32 12.50 -15.44
N LYS A 106 24.27 13.20 -14.82
CA LYS A 106 25.33 12.62 -13.95
C LYS A 106 25.04 12.83 -12.46
N GLY A 107 23.90 13.43 -12.13
CA GLY A 107 23.49 13.68 -10.76
C GLY A 107 22.92 12.44 -10.09
N ILE A 108 22.85 12.48 -8.77
CA ILE A 108 22.14 11.51 -7.95
C ILE A 108 20.95 12.23 -7.32
N THR A 109 19.76 11.68 -7.52
CA THR A 109 18.56 12.22 -6.91
C THR A 109 18.34 11.57 -5.53
N HIS A 110 18.22 12.38 -4.50
CA HIS A 110 17.82 11.96 -3.17
C HIS A 110 16.43 12.49 -2.86
N THR A 111 15.51 11.59 -2.54
CA THR A 111 14.19 11.94 -2.04
C THR A 111 14.14 11.64 -0.55
N ASN A 112 13.80 12.64 0.26
CA ASN A 112 13.68 12.49 1.70
C ASN A 112 12.43 13.22 2.18
N TYR A 113 11.45 12.44 2.61
CA TYR A 113 10.18 12.95 3.17
C TYR A 113 10.20 13.07 4.70
N GLY A 114 11.36 12.84 5.33
CA GLY A 114 11.46 12.75 6.78
C GLY A 114 10.88 11.46 7.35
N PRO A 115 10.91 11.31 8.70
CA PRO A 115 10.22 10.23 9.38
C PRO A 115 8.71 10.33 9.16
N GLY A 116 8.05 9.20 8.91
CA GLY A 116 6.61 9.19 8.70
C GLY A 116 5.99 7.81 8.76
N MET A 117 4.66 7.78 8.90
CA MET A 117 3.90 6.54 8.85
C MET A 117 3.97 5.90 7.47
N SER A 118 4.17 4.59 7.44
CA SER A 118 4.07 3.78 6.23
C SER A 118 2.80 2.94 6.28
N MET A 119 1.82 3.27 5.45
CA MET A 119 0.54 2.57 5.43
C MET A 119 0.66 1.13 4.96
N GLY A 120 1.41 0.86 3.87
CA GLY A 120 1.62 -0.47 3.34
C GLY A 120 2.29 -1.39 4.37
N HIS A 121 3.38 -0.94 5.00
CA HIS A 121 4.08 -1.67 6.06
C HIS A 121 3.18 -1.89 7.28
N THR A 122 2.42 -0.88 7.69
CA THR A 122 1.47 -0.99 8.80
C THR A 122 0.40 -2.07 8.52
N CYS A 123 -0.17 -2.07 7.31
CA CYS A 123 -1.14 -3.10 6.90
C CYS A 123 -0.52 -4.51 6.86
N ALA A 124 0.73 -4.63 6.39
CA ALA A 124 1.44 -5.90 6.38
C ALA A 124 1.61 -6.46 7.80
N VAL A 125 2.03 -5.62 8.76
CA VAL A 125 2.17 -6.02 10.16
C VAL A 125 0.84 -6.42 10.79
N LYS A 126 -0.24 -5.67 10.54
CA LYS A 126 -1.58 -5.99 11.06
C LYS A 126 -2.12 -7.33 10.55
N ALA A 127 -1.62 -7.83 9.42
CA ALA A 127 -2.01 -9.14 8.89
C ALA A 127 -1.25 -10.32 9.55
N ILE A 128 -0.25 -10.07 10.38
CA ILE A 128 0.52 -11.10 11.07
C ILE A 128 -0.27 -11.64 12.26
N LYS A 129 -0.32 -12.97 12.37
CA LYS A 129 -0.98 -13.65 13.49
C LYS A 129 -0.39 -13.19 14.83
N GLY A 130 -1.24 -12.90 15.80
CA GLY A 130 -0.84 -12.40 17.12
C GLY A 130 -0.76 -10.88 17.21
N VAL A 131 -0.89 -10.14 16.11
CA VAL A 131 -0.95 -8.68 16.10
C VAL A 131 -2.40 -8.22 16.18
N LYS A 132 -2.73 -7.42 17.18
CA LYS A 132 -4.04 -6.76 17.34
C LYS A 132 -4.08 -5.42 16.60
N ASN A 133 -3.02 -4.60 16.76
CA ASN A 133 -2.88 -3.34 16.07
C ASN A 133 -1.39 -3.03 15.85
N ALA A 134 -1.06 -2.20 14.86
CA ALA A 134 0.31 -1.86 14.56
C ALA A 134 0.44 -0.46 13.96
N LEU A 135 1.66 0.09 14.06
CA LEU A 135 2.09 1.31 13.40
C LEU A 135 3.54 1.12 12.94
N SER A 136 3.79 1.24 11.64
CA SER A 136 5.15 1.22 11.09
C SER A 136 5.58 2.63 10.70
N LEU A 137 6.71 3.06 11.22
CA LEU A 137 7.37 4.30 10.85
C LEU A 137 8.55 4.02 9.93
N THR A 138 8.67 4.80 8.86
CA THR A 138 9.84 4.85 8.00
C THR A 138 10.74 5.99 8.46
N VAL A 139 11.99 5.69 8.75
CA VAL A 139 13.02 6.67 9.11
C VAL A 139 14.10 6.65 8.03
N PRO A 140 14.18 7.67 7.18
CA PRO A 140 15.24 7.76 6.17
C PRO A 140 16.60 7.93 6.84
N LEU A 141 17.57 7.12 6.40
CA LEU A 141 18.98 7.20 6.83
C LEU A 141 19.88 7.86 5.78
N GLY A 142 19.30 8.26 4.64
CA GLY A 142 20.03 8.78 3.48
C GLY A 142 20.41 7.69 2.48
N MET A 143 20.83 8.10 1.28
CA MET A 143 21.26 7.20 0.19
C MET A 143 20.26 6.11 -0.20
N GLY A 144 18.95 6.35 0.01
CA GLY A 144 17.90 5.36 -0.26
C GLY A 144 17.78 4.24 0.79
N ILE A 145 18.50 4.35 1.90
CA ILE A 145 18.44 3.41 3.02
C ILE A 145 17.40 3.89 4.02
N HIS A 146 16.61 2.96 4.53
CA HIS A 146 15.59 3.22 5.53
C HIS A 146 15.77 2.32 6.74
N LYS A 147 15.34 2.84 7.88
CA LYS A 147 15.10 2.07 9.09
C LYS A 147 13.61 2.03 9.37
N ARG A 148 13.13 0.89 9.82
CA ARG A 148 11.73 0.72 10.21
C ARG A 148 11.63 0.66 11.73
N ILE A 149 10.73 1.45 12.29
CA ILE A 149 10.33 1.32 13.69
C ILE A 149 8.88 0.87 13.69
N VAL A 150 8.64 -0.33 14.22
CA VAL A 150 7.32 -0.97 14.19
C VAL A 150 6.82 -1.08 15.62
N TYR A 151 5.76 -0.38 15.93
CA TYR A 151 5.04 -0.53 17.18
C TYR A 151 3.93 -1.58 16.99
N VAL A 152 3.84 -2.55 17.89
CA VAL A 152 2.85 -3.62 17.84
C VAL A 152 2.08 -3.71 19.14
N GLU A 153 0.77 -3.86 19.03
CA GLU A 153 -0.13 -4.26 20.11
C GLU A 153 -0.48 -5.72 19.88
N LEU A 154 -0.14 -6.59 20.83
CA LEU A 154 -0.33 -8.04 20.69
C LEU A 154 -1.71 -8.48 21.18
N THR A 155 -2.24 -9.56 20.59
CA THR A 155 -3.45 -10.22 21.07
C THR A 155 -3.18 -11.10 22.33
N GLY A 156 -1.92 -11.45 22.57
CA GLY A 156 -1.51 -12.39 23.59
C GLY A 156 -1.49 -13.85 23.10
N GLU A 157 -1.87 -14.15 21.87
CA GLU A 157 -1.84 -15.50 21.29
C GLU A 157 -0.44 -15.95 20.89
N GLU A 158 0.44 -15.01 20.53
CA GLU A 158 1.81 -15.29 20.10
C GLU A 158 2.77 -14.39 20.89
N PRO A 159 3.97 -14.89 21.25
CA PRO A 159 4.98 -14.09 21.92
C PRO A 159 5.62 -13.08 20.96
N LEU A 160 6.14 -11.96 21.52
CA LEU A 160 6.75 -10.87 20.75
C LEU A 160 7.85 -11.37 19.81
N GLU A 161 8.70 -12.28 20.26
CA GLU A 161 9.84 -12.79 19.49
C GLU A 161 9.39 -13.47 18.20
N LYS A 162 8.26 -14.18 18.23
CA LYS A 162 7.70 -14.85 17.05
C LYS A 162 7.08 -13.86 16.08
N VAL A 163 6.39 -12.85 16.59
CA VAL A 163 5.83 -11.75 15.80
C VAL A 163 6.96 -10.92 15.15
N GLU A 164 8.01 -10.62 15.92
CA GLU A 164 9.19 -9.90 15.41
C GLU A 164 9.87 -10.65 14.26
N GLN A 165 10.07 -11.98 14.42
CA GLN A 165 10.63 -12.80 13.34
C GLN A 165 9.75 -12.79 12.09
N ALA A 166 8.43 -12.89 12.25
CA ALA A 166 7.49 -12.84 11.15
C ALA A 166 7.55 -11.48 10.42
N ILE A 167 7.65 -10.37 11.15
CA ILE A 167 7.82 -9.03 10.59
C ILE A 167 9.13 -8.95 9.79
N LYS A 168 10.25 -9.33 10.38
CA LYS A 168 11.58 -9.22 9.75
C LYS A 168 11.72 -10.09 8.51
N ASN A 169 10.99 -11.18 8.40
CA ASN A 169 10.97 -12.08 7.25
C ASN A 169 9.96 -11.68 6.17
N ASP A 170 9.12 -10.69 6.43
CA ASP A 170 8.13 -10.23 5.46
C ASP A 170 8.82 -9.45 4.33
N PRO A 171 8.39 -9.62 3.05
CA PRO A 171 8.95 -8.91 1.90
C PRO A 171 9.00 -7.39 2.03
N TYR A 172 8.13 -6.78 2.82
CA TYR A 172 8.16 -5.34 3.10
C TYR A 172 9.32 -4.92 4.00
N PHE A 173 9.88 -5.83 4.80
CA PHE A 173 10.85 -5.50 5.86
C PHE A 173 12.23 -6.13 5.65
N ILE A 174 12.32 -7.19 4.86
CA ILE A 174 13.52 -8.04 4.75
C ILE A 174 14.80 -7.28 4.32
N LYS A 175 14.64 -6.11 3.68
CA LYS A 175 15.77 -5.30 3.18
C LYS A 175 16.13 -4.14 4.11
N ASP A 176 15.32 -3.87 5.13
CA ASP A 176 15.46 -2.71 6.00
C ASP A 176 15.86 -3.14 7.41
N GLU A 177 16.68 -2.33 8.07
CA GLU A 177 16.88 -2.45 9.52
C GLU A 177 15.53 -2.23 10.22
N THR A 178 15.02 -3.25 10.92
CA THR A 178 13.70 -3.21 11.54
C THR A 178 13.79 -3.41 13.05
N ILE A 179 13.29 -2.43 13.80
CA ILE A 179 13.11 -2.49 15.26
C ILE A 179 11.62 -2.70 15.54
N VAL A 180 11.29 -3.70 16.35
CA VAL A 180 9.91 -3.99 16.78
C VAL A 180 9.78 -3.66 18.25
N ILE A 181 8.75 -2.91 18.61
CA ILE A 181 8.48 -2.44 19.96
C ILE A 181 7.05 -2.81 20.34
N GLU A 182 6.89 -3.62 21.40
CA GLU A 182 5.56 -3.89 21.94
C GLU A 182 5.03 -2.68 22.71
N VAL A 183 3.77 -2.35 22.49
CA VAL A 183 3.04 -1.29 23.18
C VAL A 183 1.65 -1.77 23.60
N LYS A 184 1.12 -1.16 24.64
CA LYS A 184 -0.22 -1.51 25.15
C LYS A 184 -1.36 -0.95 24.30
N ASP A 185 -1.12 0.11 23.55
CA ASP A 185 -2.14 0.84 22.81
C ASP A 185 -1.46 1.65 21.69
N VAL A 186 -1.63 1.18 20.46
CA VAL A 186 -1.05 1.83 19.27
C VAL A 186 -1.80 3.13 18.93
N GLU A 187 -3.11 3.22 19.21
CA GLU A 187 -3.87 4.41 18.85
C GLU A 187 -3.45 5.64 19.63
N LYS A 188 -2.98 5.46 20.86
CA LYS A 188 -2.41 6.57 21.62
C LYS A 188 -1.16 7.17 20.99
N LEU A 189 -0.39 6.37 20.24
CA LEU A 189 0.78 6.87 19.53
C LEU A 189 0.40 7.69 18.28
N ILE A 190 -0.70 7.32 17.63
CA ILE A 190 -1.19 8.01 16.41
C ILE A 190 -1.80 9.37 16.77
N ASN A 191 -2.44 9.47 17.94
CA ASN A 191 -3.20 10.67 18.35
C ASN A 191 -2.37 11.70 19.14
N VAL A 192 -1.05 11.52 19.26
CA VAL A 192 -0.14 12.45 19.97
C VAL A 192 0.50 13.48 19.03
N SER A 193 0.06 13.57 17.78
CA SER A 193 0.56 14.55 16.81
C SER A 193 -0.41 15.70 16.60
#